data_59fde49f1ba7b2e6ae6e2ddd9a68624d
#
_entry.id   59fde49f1ba7b2e6ae6e2ddd9a68624d
#
_cell.length_a   1.000
_cell.length_b   1.000
_cell.length_c   1.000
_cell.angle_alpha   90.00
_cell.angle_beta   90.00
_cell.angle_gamma   90.00
#
_symmetry.space_group_name_H-M   'P 1'
#
loop_
_entity.id
_entity.type
_entity.pdbx_description
1 polymer ?
#
loop_
_entity_poly.entity_id
_entity_poly.type
_entity_poly.pdbx_seq_one_letter_code
_entity_poly.pdbx_strand_id
1 'polypeptide(L)'
;RDMKYGDKIIRMEGVIVEVHDGSVAIDFKGRLGHLRIPKRMIISDYDLEVGQEVAWNMSFIEQESSEINPRYLETIEHSRELQNEMHSKNNQED
;
A
#
# COMPACT_ATOMS: atom_id res chain seq x y z
N ARG A 1 -5.73 22.70 -0.59
CA ARG A 1 -4.33 23.06 -0.55
C ARG A 1 -3.58 22.55 -1.79
N ASP A 2 -2.82 23.42 -2.43
CA ASP A 2 -2.01 23.05 -3.58
C ASP A 2 -0.78 22.28 -3.14
N MET A 3 -0.47 21.22 -3.87
CA MET A 3 0.70 20.40 -3.59
C MET A 3 1.91 20.98 -4.33
N LYS A 4 3.02 21.14 -3.61
CA LYS A 4 4.24 21.72 -4.19
C LYS A 4 4.88 20.85 -5.25
N TYR A 5 4.77 19.53 -5.11
CA TYR A 5 5.46 18.57 -5.97
C TYR A 5 4.51 17.71 -6.78
N GLY A 6 3.24 18.15 -6.91
CA GLY A 6 2.23 17.39 -7.65
C GLY A 6 2.52 17.23 -9.13
N ASP A 7 3.35 18.12 -9.70
CA ASP A 7 3.78 18.08 -11.09
C ASP A 7 5.02 17.19 -11.30
N LYS A 8 5.64 16.70 -10.22
CA LYS A 8 6.81 15.82 -10.29
C LYS A 8 6.32 14.38 -10.38
N ILE A 9 6.33 13.83 -11.57
CA ILE A 9 5.82 12.47 -11.82
C ILE A 9 6.99 11.51 -11.97
N ILE A 10 6.91 10.42 -11.22
CA ILE A 10 7.90 9.35 -11.24
C ILE A 10 7.21 8.09 -11.74
N ARG A 11 7.77 7.47 -12.79
CA ARG A 11 7.25 6.18 -13.24
C ARG A 11 7.74 5.08 -12.31
N MET A 12 6.80 4.35 -11.74
CA MET A 12 7.10 3.25 -10.85
C MET A 12 6.74 1.94 -11.53
N GLU A 13 7.50 0.91 -11.24
CA GLU A 13 7.22 -0.43 -11.72
C GLU A 13 7.12 -1.38 -10.53
N GLY A 14 6.32 -2.41 -10.68
CA GLY A 14 6.15 -3.38 -9.61
C GLY A 14 5.68 -4.72 -10.11
N VAL A 15 5.57 -5.65 -9.17
CA VAL A 15 5.09 -7.00 -9.41
C VAL A 15 3.96 -7.29 -8.45
N ILE A 16 2.88 -7.86 -8.96
CA ILE A 16 1.75 -8.28 -8.12
C ILE A 16 2.19 -9.45 -7.26
N VAL A 17 2.06 -9.32 -5.95
CA VAL A 17 2.44 -10.37 -5.00
C VAL A 17 1.24 -10.98 -4.27
N GLU A 18 0.11 -10.28 -4.24
CA GLU A 18 -1.13 -10.82 -3.68
C GLU A 18 -2.33 -10.30 -4.45
N VAL A 19 -3.31 -11.17 -4.66
CA VAL A 19 -4.59 -10.78 -5.26
C VAL A 19 -5.69 -11.29 -4.35
N HIS A 20 -6.51 -10.38 -3.85
CA HIS A 20 -7.68 -10.67 -3.03
C HIS A 20 -8.94 -10.17 -3.72
N ASP A 21 -10.11 -10.47 -3.19
CA ASP A 21 -11.37 -10.08 -3.81
C ASP A 21 -11.49 -8.57 -4.05
N GLY A 22 -11.04 -7.78 -3.11
CA GLY A 22 -11.19 -6.33 -3.21
C GLY A 22 -9.89 -5.55 -3.30
N SER A 23 -8.74 -6.21 -3.25
CA SER A 23 -7.46 -5.51 -3.20
C SER A 23 -6.34 -6.29 -3.86
N VAL A 24 -5.28 -5.57 -4.20
CA VAL A 24 -4.07 -6.13 -4.81
C VAL A 24 -2.86 -5.54 -4.09
N ALA A 25 -1.89 -6.39 -3.77
CA ALA A 25 -0.63 -5.95 -3.20
C ALA A 25 0.46 -6.04 -4.26
N ILE A 26 1.27 -5.00 -4.32
CA ILE A 26 2.32 -4.83 -5.34
C ILE A 26 3.64 -4.52 -4.65
N ASP A 27 4.69 -5.27 -4.97
CA ASP A 27 6.04 -4.94 -4.53
C ASP A 27 6.71 -4.05 -5.57
N PHE A 28 7.43 -3.05 -5.12
CA PHE A 28 8.14 -2.13 -6.02
C PHE A 28 9.34 -2.84 -6.64
N LYS A 29 9.43 -2.74 -7.94
CA LYS A 29 10.51 -3.36 -8.69
C LYS A 29 11.72 -2.44 -8.67
N GLY A 30 12.86 -2.97 -8.19
CA GLY A 30 14.09 -2.20 -8.11
C GLY A 30 14.10 -1.14 -7.02
N ARG A 31 13.12 -1.11 -6.15
CA ARG A 31 13.00 -0.15 -5.05
C ARG A 31 12.46 -0.84 -3.82
N LEU A 32 12.75 -0.26 -2.67
CA LEU A 32 12.19 -0.75 -1.42
C LEU A 32 10.75 -0.27 -1.27
N GLY A 33 9.87 -1.18 -0.91
CA GLY A 33 8.50 -0.82 -0.59
C GLY A 33 7.46 -1.69 -1.28
N HIS A 34 6.23 -1.54 -0.84
CA HIS A 34 5.09 -2.22 -1.42
C HIS A 34 3.86 -1.31 -1.32
N LEU A 35 2.83 -1.66 -2.06
CA LEU A 35 1.60 -0.88 -2.15
C LEU A 35 0.42 -1.83 -2.18
N ARG A 36 -0.58 -1.57 -1.33
CA ARG A 36 -1.85 -2.29 -1.38
C ARG A 36 -2.93 -1.31 -1.82
N ILE A 37 -3.62 -1.64 -2.89
CA ILE A 37 -4.62 -0.76 -3.48
C ILE A 37 -5.92 -1.50 -3.74
N PRO A 38 -7.04 -0.77 -3.83
CA PRO A 38 -8.29 -1.36 -4.27
C PRO A 38 -8.16 -1.89 -5.70
N LYS A 39 -8.74 -3.06 -5.94
CA LYS A 39 -8.69 -3.71 -7.25
C LYS A 39 -9.22 -2.82 -8.37
N ARG A 40 -10.22 -1.99 -8.07
CA ARG A 40 -10.82 -1.08 -9.05
C ARG A 40 -9.87 -0.02 -9.59
N MET A 41 -8.74 0.18 -8.93
CA MET A 41 -7.75 1.16 -9.39
C MET A 41 -6.78 0.59 -10.43
N ILE A 42 -6.90 -0.68 -10.75
CA ILE A 42 -6.03 -1.32 -11.74
C ILE A 42 -6.77 -1.40 -13.07
N ILE A 43 -6.17 -0.85 -14.10
CA ILE A 43 -6.67 -0.97 -15.46
C ILE A 43 -6.06 -2.23 -16.05
N SER A 44 -6.89 -3.20 -16.42
CA SER A 44 -6.40 -4.48 -16.91
C SER A 44 -7.36 -5.07 -17.92
N ASP A 45 -6.81 -5.64 -18.99
CA ASP A 45 -7.55 -6.39 -19.98
C ASP A 45 -7.56 -7.89 -19.67
N TYR A 46 -6.83 -8.29 -18.64
CA TYR A 46 -6.65 -9.69 -18.26
C TYR A 46 -6.96 -9.88 -16.79
N ASP A 47 -7.21 -11.12 -16.39
CA ASP A 47 -7.36 -11.44 -14.98
C ASP A 47 -6.04 -11.14 -14.24
N LEU A 48 -6.16 -10.59 -13.04
CA LEU A 48 -5.00 -10.24 -12.24
C LEU A 48 -4.45 -11.50 -11.55
N GLU A 49 -3.15 -11.72 -11.70
CA GLU A 49 -2.49 -12.87 -11.12
C GLU A 49 -1.17 -12.48 -10.48
N VAL A 50 -0.79 -13.22 -9.45
CA VAL A 50 0.50 -13.05 -8.78
C VAL A 50 1.62 -13.27 -9.79
N GLY A 51 2.62 -12.39 -9.77
CA GLY A 51 3.76 -12.47 -10.68
C GLY A 51 3.67 -11.54 -11.87
N GLN A 52 2.50 -10.96 -12.14
CA GLN A 52 2.35 -10.04 -13.25
C GLN A 52 3.02 -8.71 -12.96
N GLU A 53 3.60 -8.11 -13.97
CA GLU A 53 4.25 -6.81 -13.85
C GLU A 53 3.25 -5.70 -14.08
N VAL A 54 3.39 -4.63 -13.31
CA VAL A 54 2.54 -3.42 -13.41
C VAL A 54 3.41 -2.18 -13.41
N ALA A 55 2.85 -1.08 -13.87
CA ALA A 55 3.52 0.21 -13.85
C ALA A 55 2.49 1.30 -13.59
N TRP A 56 2.93 2.38 -12.95
CA TRP A 56 2.05 3.51 -12.66
C TRP A 56 2.88 4.78 -12.52
N ASN A 57 2.19 5.91 -12.58
CA ASN A 57 2.81 7.20 -12.34
C ASN A 57 2.52 7.62 -10.91
N MET A 58 3.53 8.09 -10.23
CA MET A 58 3.45 8.50 -8.84
C MET A 58 4.16 9.84 -8.65
N SER A 59 3.70 10.64 -7.73
CA SER A 59 4.40 11.84 -7.32
C SER A 59 4.86 11.69 -5.88
N PHE A 60 5.63 12.66 -5.40
CA PHE A 60 6.06 12.65 -4.01
C PHE A 60 4.86 12.77 -3.07
N ILE A 61 4.94 12.10 -1.95
CA ILE A 61 3.93 12.20 -0.90
C ILE A 61 4.29 13.41 -0.04
N GLU A 62 3.35 14.31 0.13
CA GLU A 62 3.56 15.52 0.90
C GLU A 62 2.79 15.47 2.20
N GLN A 63 3.44 15.87 3.28
CA GLN A 63 2.81 16.00 4.57
C GLN A 63 1.91 17.24 4.54
N GLU A 64 0.62 17.06 4.76
CA GLU A 64 -0.33 18.19 4.73
C GLU A 64 -0.20 19.10 5.92
N SER A 65 0.01 18.53 7.09
CA SER A 65 0.17 19.30 8.33
C SER A 65 0.91 18.48 9.37
N SER A 66 1.32 19.14 10.45
CA SER A 66 1.91 18.45 11.59
C SER A 66 0.87 17.92 12.57
N GLU A 67 -0.41 18.20 12.33
CA GLU A 67 -1.47 17.77 13.22
C GLU A 67 -1.76 16.28 13.04
N ILE A 68 -2.06 15.65 14.14
CA ILE A 68 -2.42 14.23 14.16
C ILE A 68 -3.93 14.12 14.17
N ASN A 69 -4.48 13.29 13.27
CA ASN A 69 -5.91 13.04 13.26
C ASN A 69 -6.21 11.98 14.34
N PRO A 70 -6.84 12.36 15.46
CA PRO A 70 -7.03 11.44 16.58
C PRO A 70 -7.94 10.27 16.23
N ARG A 71 -8.88 10.48 15.33
CA ARG A 71 -9.82 9.44 14.92
C ARG A 71 -9.11 8.30 14.19
N TYR A 72 -8.20 8.64 13.29
CA TYR A 72 -7.41 7.64 12.57
C TYR A 72 -6.35 7.01 13.47
N LEU A 73 -5.81 7.77 14.40
CA LEU A 73 -4.82 7.25 15.33
C LEU A 73 -5.40 6.11 16.19
N GLU A 74 -6.62 6.29 16.68
CA GLU A 74 -7.31 5.25 17.44
C GLU A 74 -7.49 3.97 16.62
N THR A 75 -7.87 4.12 15.36
CA THR A 75 -8.06 3.00 14.46
C THR A 75 -6.74 2.25 14.21
N ILE A 76 -5.66 2.99 14.02
CA ILE A 76 -4.34 2.42 13.79
C ILE A 76 -3.86 1.65 15.03
N GLU A 77 -4.00 2.23 16.21
CA GLU A 77 -3.58 1.60 17.46
C GLU A 77 -4.35 0.31 17.71
N HIS A 78 -5.65 0.32 17.46
CA HIS A 78 -6.46 -0.88 17.57
C HIS A 78 -6.00 -1.98 16.61
N SER A 79 -5.72 -1.62 15.38
CA SER A 79 -5.22 -2.56 14.37
C SER A 79 -3.87 -3.14 14.77
N ARG A 80 -2.98 -2.32 15.32
CA ARG A 80 -1.68 -2.77 15.81
C ARG A 80 -1.80 -3.77 16.93
N GLU A 81 -2.70 -3.52 17.87
CA GLU A 81 -2.93 -4.43 18.98
C GLU A 81 -3.38 -5.81 18.49
N LEU A 82 -4.31 -5.83 17.52
CA LEU A 82 -4.78 -7.07 16.93
C LEU A 82 -3.66 -7.81 16.18
N GLN A 83 -2.85 -7.09 15.44
CA GLN A 83 -1.72 -7.68 14.73
C GLN A 83 -0.68 -8.24 15.68
N ASN A 84 -0.40 -7.54 16.77
CA ASN A 84 0.56 -7.99 17.77
C ASN A 84 0.08 -9.26 18.46
N GLU A 85 -1.20 -9.36 18.76
CA GLU A 85 -1.77 -10.57 19.35
C GLU A 85 -1.64 -11.76 18.41
N MET A 86 -1.97 -11.58 17.14
CA MET A 86 -1.85 -12.63 16.13
C MET A 86 -0.39 -13.04 15.94
N HIS A 87 0.51 -12.07 15.89
CA HIS A 87 1.93 -12.32 15.71
C HIS A 87 2.51 -13.08 16.91
N SER A 88 2.09 -12.73 18.12
CA SER A 88 2.53 -13.42 19.34
C SER A 88 2.10 -14.89 19.35
N LYS A 89 0.88 -15.17 18.87
CA LYS A 89 0.39 -16.53 18.77
C LYS A 89 1.21 -17.36 17.78
N ASN A 90 1.57 -16.77 16.66
CA ASN A 90 2.40 -17.43 15.66
C ASN A 90 3.80 -17.73 16.20
N ASN A 91 4.37 -16.80 16.96
CA ASN A 91 5.68 -16.98 17.57
C ASN A 91 5.69 -18.08 18.61
N GLN A 92 4.59 -18.32 19.28
CA GLN A 92 4.48 -19.38 20.28
C GLN A 92 4.50 -20.78 19.67
N GLU A 93 4.18 -20.92 18.41
CA GLU A 93 4.20 -22.19 17.70
C GLU A 93 5.60 -22.60 17.27
N ASP A 94 6.50 -21.65 17.22
CA ASP A 94 7.89 -21.89 16.89
C ASP A 94 8.68 -22.34 18.12
#